data_17f462baedc0caacd8ad865d6a8eca50
#
_entry.id   17f462baedc0caacd8ad865d6a8eca50
#
_cell.length_a   1.000
_cell.length_b   1.000
_cell.length_c   1.000
_cell.angle_alpha   90.00
_cell.angle_beta   90.00
_cell.angle_gamma   90.00
#
_symmetry.space_group_name_H-M   'P 1'
#
loop_
_entity.id
_entity.type
_entity.pdbx_description
1 polymer ?
#
loop_
_entity_poly.entity_id
_entity_poly.type
_entity_poly.pdbx_seq_one_letter_code
_entity_poly.pdbx_strand_id
1 'polypeptide(L)'
;MKLISHIALSTAVVVLSAGTAAAGDSSPAYNFLNVPSSVTSYGLGGLNISTVNDDVNNIDMNPALLGREMEKSIGLNYMYYIGKSNFAGAKFANGINDRSAYAVGIQYFGYGSIRGADAEGNLTGNFSPKDVAFSGFYAHDIGGYWRGGAALKFLYSAYDEYSAFAIATDLAVNYYNPDKDLSFSFVVANLGGQVKRFTDSYDRLPIDVRLGWTQSFGSLPVRFSITAWNLTKWNLPYYEAGDGTQDPELKKSFASNLFRHLIFGVDFVPSSNLSITLGYNYKTRTDMSAYQRSFLSGFTIGASLKVKMVGIGIAFAQPHSGASTFMFNLSTSINDFLR
;
A
#
# COMPACT_ATOMS: atom_id res chain seq x y z
N MET A 1 17.36 29.27 10.50
CA MET A 1 17.59 28.25 9.45
C MET A 1 18.57 27.15 9.87
N LYS A 2 19.64 27.40 10.60
CA LYS A 2 20.61 26.36 11.04
C LYS A 2 20.10 25.41 12.15
N LEU A 3 19.17 25.87 13.01
CA LEU A 3 18.61 25.04 14.11
C LEU A 3 17.68 23.92 13.62
N ILE A 4 16.92 24.19 12.56
CA ILE A 4 15.96 23.21 11.98
C ILE A 4 16.71 22.08 11.25
N SER A 5 17.88 22.36 10.64
CA SER A 5 18.67 21.33 9.97
C SER A 5 19.31 20.32 10.95
N HIS A 6 19.64 20.74 12.15
CA HIS A 6 20.22 19.85 13.17
C HIS A 6 19.17 19.00 13.86
N ILE A 7 17.94 19.49 14.01
CA ILE A 7 16.83 18.70 14.56
C ILE A 7 16.40 17.62 13.58
N ALA A 8 16.31 17.93 12.27
CA ALA A 8 15.98 16.93 11.24
C ALA A 8 17.04 15.84 11.10
N LEU A 9 18.33 16.20 11.21
CA LEU A 9 19.43 15.24 11.10
C LEU A 9 19.55 14.35 12.34
N SER A 10 19.34 14.92 13.55
CA SER A 10 19.37 14.15 14.80
C SER A 10 18.17 13.22 14.94
N THR A 11 16.99 13.60 14.44
CA THR A 11 15.81 12.73 14.43
C THR A 11 15.98 11.58 13.44
N ALA A 12 16.59 11.79 12.28
CA ALA A 12 16.90 10.73 11.31
C ALA A 12 17.91 9.70 11.86
N VAL A 13 18.91 10.14 12.63
CA VAL A 13 19.91 9.25 13.24
C VAL A 13 19.32 8.41 14.38
N VAL A 14 18.41 8.95 15.17
CA VAL A 14 17.72 8.22 16.26
C VAL A 14 16.77 7.16 15.68
N VAL A 15 16.09 7.43 14.55
CA VAL A 15 15.20 6.47 13.89
C VAL A 15 16.00 5.32 13.25
N LEU A 16 17.19 5.59 12.70
CA LEU A 16 18.06 4.56 12.12
C LEU A 16 18.68 3.61 13.18
N SER A 17 18.89 4.07 14.40
CA SER A 17 19.45 3.24 15.47
C SER A 17 18.42 2.33 16.17
N ALA A 18 17.12 2.62 16.07
CA ALA A 18 16.05 1.76 16.61
C ALA A 18 15.77 0.52 15.74
N GLY A 19 16.29 0.47 14.50
CA GLY A 19 16.02 -0.60 13.52
C GLY A 19 16.91 -1.84 13.60
N THR A 20 17.92 -1.89 14.49
CA THR A 20 18.88 -3.03 14.57
C THR A 20 18.53 -4.09 15.62
N ALA A 21 17.32 -4.07 16.19
CA ALA A 21 16.87 -5.14 17.07
C ALA A 21 16.63 -6.43 16.28
N ALA A 22 17.61 -7.31 16.36
CA ALA A 22 17.65 -8.76 16.04
C ALA A 22 16.67 -9.26 14.94
N ALA A 23 17.23 -9.60 13.80
CA ALA A 23 16.54 -10.32 12.72
C ALA A 23 16.22 -11.76 13.12
N GLY A 24 15.11 -11.98 13.79
CA GLY A 24 14.45 -13.28 13.87
C GLY A 24 13.60 -13.52 12.62
N ASP A 25 13.41 -14.77 12.24
CA ASP A 25 12.73 -15.24 11.01
C ASP A 25 11.19 -15.12 11.06
N SER A 26 10.62 -14.36 12.01
CA SER A 26 9.18 -14.18 12.13
C SER A 26 8.62 -13.31 11.01
N SER A 27 7.53 -13.75 10.41
CA SER A 27 6.75 -12.91 9.48
C SER A 27 6.28 -11.64 10.20
N PRO A 28 6.32 -10.47 9.54
CA PRO A 28 5.85 -9.26 10.18
C PRO A 28 4.34 -9.33 10.46
N ALA A 29 3.93 -8.79 11.60
CA ALA A 29 2.53 -8.49 11.87
C ALA A 29 2.09 -7.23 11.12
N TYR A 30 0.81 -6.86 11.23
CA TYR A 30 0.27 -5.63 10.60
C TYR A 30 0.38 -5.58 9.08
N ASN A 31 0.36 -6.73 8.40
CA ASN A 31 0.47 -6.80 6.94
C ASN A 31 -0.66 -6.06 6.19
N PHE A 32 -1.76 -5.75 6.85
CA PHE A 32 -2.84 -4.93 6.30
C PHE A 32 -2.37 -3.53 5.86
N LEU A 33 -1.26 -3.02 6.42
CA LEU A 33 -0.62 -1.77 6.01
C LEU A 33 -0.09 -1.80 4.57
N ASN A 34 0.09 -2.97 3.99
CA ASN A 34 0.50 -3.14 2.59
C ASN A 34 -0.69 -3.26 1.63
N VAL A 35 -1.93 -3.27 2.14
CA VAL A 35 -3.14 -3.25 1.30
C VAL A 35 -3.39 -1.82 0.83
N PRO A 36 -3.37 -1.56 -0.48
CA PRO A 36 -3.61 -0.20 -0.98
C PRO A 36 -5.07 0.22 -0.80
N SER A 37 -5.28 1.51 -0.60
CA SER A 37 -6.61 2.11 -0.56
C SER A 37 -7.07 2.63 -1.91
N SER A 38 -6.18 2.71 -2.90
CA SER A 38 -6.46 3.24 -4.24
C SER A 38 -6.67 2.12 -5.25
N VAL A 39 -7.75 2.24 -6.03
CA VAL A 39 -8.01 1.39 -7.21
C VAL A 39 -6.87 1.49 -8.22
N THR A 40 -6.29 2.69 -8.42
CA THR A 40 -5.13 2.87 -9.30
C THR A 40 -3.93 2.05 -8.83
N SER A 41 -3.54 2.16 -7.56
CA SER A 41 -2.44 1.37 -7.00
C SER A 41 -2.74 -0.13 -7.03
N TYR A 42 -3.97 -0.54 -6.72
CA TYR A 42 -4.36 -1.95 -6.78
C TYR A 42 -4.34 -2.50 -8.19
N GLY A 43 -4.89 -1.76 -9.16
CA GLY A 43 -4.92 -2.13 -10.58
C GLY A 43 -3.55 -2.16 -11.23
N LEU A 44 -2.55 -1.45 -10.68
CA LEU A 44 -1.16 -1.45 -11.13
C LEU A 44 -0.29 -2.51 -10.41
N GLY A 45 -0.86 -3.63 -9.98
CA GLY A 45 -0.11 -4.76 -9.41
C GLY A 45 -0.18 -4.88 -7.89
N GLY A 46 -1.09 -4.14 -7.24
CA GLY A 46 -1.27 -4.17 -5.78
C GLY A 46 -0.42 -3.16 -5.00
N LEU A 47 0.58 -2.56 -5.63
CA LEU A 47 1.39 -1.49 -5.04
C LEU A 47 1.96 -0.60 -6.15
N ASN A 48 1.60 0.67 -6.12
CA ASN A 48 2.22 1.71 -6.93
C ASN A 48 2.47 2.94 -6.06
N ILE A 49 3.65 3.54 -6.18
CA ILE A 49 4.07 4.68 -5.34
C ILE A 49 4.47 5.91 -6.16
N SER A 50 4.39 5.85 -7.50
CA SER A 50 4.90 6.89 -8.38
C SER A 50 3.88 7.42 -9.38
N THR A 51 2.66 6.87 -9.45
CA THR A 51 1.60 7.42 -10.30
C THR A 51 0.99 8.64 -9.63
N VAL A 52 1.24 9.82 -10.22
CA VAL A 52 0.70 11.09 -9.75
C VAL A 52 -0.70 11.28 -10.33
N ASN A 53 -1.68 11.52 -9.46
CA ASN A 53 -3.07 11.82 -9.78
C ASN A 53 -3.71 12.65 -8.65
N ASP A 54 -4.99 13.04 -8.81
CA ASP A 54 -5.76 13.81 -7.83
C ASP A 54 -6.58 12.93 -6.86
N ASP A 55 -6.41 11.60 -6.87
CA ASP A 55 -7.11 10.69 -5.96
C ASP A 55 -6.43 10.64 -4.59
N VAL A 56 -7.11 11.19 -3.57
CA VAL A 56 -6.63 11.18 -2.19
C VAL A 56 -6.44 9.77 -1.61
N ASN A 57 -7.07 8.75 -2.18
CA ASN A 57 -6.86 7.37 -1.76
C ASN A 57 -5.45 6.86 -2.08
N ASN A 58 -4.70 7.53 -2.98
CA ASN A 58 -3.37 7.08 -3.41
C ASN A 58 -2.23 7.41 -2.43
N ILE A 59 -2.47 8.28 -1.44
CA ILE A 59 -1.43 8.79 -0.52
C ILE A 59 -0.95 7.77 0.52
N ASP A 60 -1.68 6.68 0.78
CA ASP A 60 -1.30 5.68 1.79
C ASP A 60 0.01 4.97 1.46
N MET A 61 0.26 4.75 0.17
CA MET A 61 1.45 4.05 -0.26
C MET A 61 2.66 4.98 -0.42
N ASN A 62 2.40 6.29 -0.60
CA ASN A 62 3.41 7.33 -0.71
C ASN A 62 2.84 8.69 -0.29
N PRO A 63 3.15 9.19 0.93
CA PRO A 63 2.66 10.49 1.39
C PRO A 63 3.17 11.68 0.56
N ALA A 64 4.25 11.54 -0.21
CA ALA A 64 4.72 12.60 -1.11
C ALA A 64 3.86 12.75 -2.39
N LEU A 65 2.85 11.91 -2.60
CA LEU A 65 1.85 12.10 -3.64
C LEU A 65 0.73 13.07 -3.21
N LEU A 66 0.64 13.39 -1.91
CA LEU A 66 -0.30 14.39 -1.42
C LEU A 66 0.11 15.78 -1.89
N GLY A 67 -0.83 16.51 -2.48
CA GLY A 67 -0.58 17.86 -2.95
C GLY A 67 -1.80 18.77 -2.84
N ARG A 68 -1.59 20.04 -3.19
CA ARG A 68 -2.66 21.04 -3.20
C ARG A 68 -3.79 20.71 -4.17
N GLU A 69 -3.51 19.95 -5.21
CA GLU A 69 -4.50 19.43 -6.17
C GLU A 69 -5.61 18.60 -5.49
N MET A 70 -5.33 18.09 -4.27
CA MET A 70 -6.29 17.37 -3.43
C MET A 70 -6.98 18.26 -2.38
N GLU A 71 -7.05 19.58 -2.62
CA GLU A 71 -7.67 20.51 -1.67
C GLU A 71 -9.14 20.18 -1.45
N LYS A 72 -9.55 20.06 -0.15
CA LYS A 72 -10.90 19.68 0.30
C LYS A 72 -11.44 18.40 -0.35
N SER A 73 -10.54 17.46 -0.64
CA SER A 73 -10.91 16.16 -1.22
C SER A 73 -11.27 15.15 -0.14
N ILE A 74 -12.32 14.37 -0.43
CA ILE A 74 -12.74 13.22 0.36
C ILE A 74 -12.55 11.97 -0.50
N GLY A 75 -11.95 10.95 0.08
CA GLY A 75 -11.82 9.62 -0.53
C GLY A 75 -12.41 8.55 0.36
N LEU A 76 -13.15 7.63 -0.24
CA LEU A 76 -13.66 6.43 0.39
C LEU A 76 -13.18 5.23 -0.40
N ASN A 77 -12.84 4.16 0.29
CA ASN A 77 -12.49 2.89 -0.33
C ASN A 77 -13.13 1.72 0.39
N TYR A 78 -13.45 0.70 -0.37
CA TYR A 78 -13.90 -0.59 0.13
C TYR A 78 -13.31 -1.70 -0.72
N MET A 79 -12.81 -2.77 -0.09
CA MET A 79 -12.32 -3.97 -0.76
C MET A 79 -12.92 -5.21 -0.12
N TYR A 80 -13.56 -6.04 -0.95
CA TYR A 80 -13.81 -7.43 -0.60
C TYR A 80 -12.52 -8.22 -0.85
N TYR A 81 -11.94 -8.72 0.23
CA TYR A 81 -10.64 -9.39 0.20
C TYR A 81 -10.79 -10.90 0.38
N ILE A 82 -9.69 -11.64 0.31
CA ILE A 82 -9.65 -13.10 0.39
C ILE A 82 -10.21 -13.58 1.74
N GLY A 83 -10.87 -14.76 1.76
CA GLY A 83 -11.31 -15.43 2.98
C GLY A 83 -12.46 -14.73 3.73
N LYS A 84 -13.31 -13.97 3.02
CA LYS A 84 -14.39 -13.13 3.59
C LYS A 84 -13.86 -11.93 4.39
N SER A 85 -12.57 -11.62 4.29
CA SER A 85 -12.01 -10.41 4.86
C SER A 85 -12.47 -9.19 4.07
N ASN A 86 -12.53 -8.06 4.73
CA ASN A 86 -12.88 -6.80 4.09
C ASN A 86 -11.95 -5.69 4.58
N PHE A 87 -11.70 -4.74 3.71
CA PHE A 87 -10.90 -3.56 3.98
C PHE A 87 -11.70 -2.33 3.58
N ALA A 88 -11.75 -1.35 4.45
CA ALA A 88 -12.45 -0.11 4.21
C ALA A 88 -11.65 1.07 4.73
N GLY A 89 -11.82 2.24 4.12
CA GLY A 89 -11.16 3.44 4.61
C GLY A 89 -11.85 4.71 4.14
N ALA A 90 -11.54 5.78 4.86
CA ALA A 90 -11.97 7.13 4.54
C ALA A 90 -10.82 8.10 4.76
N LYS A 91 -10.70 9.10 3.90
CA LYS A 91 -9.67 10.15 3.96
C LYS A 91 -10.26 11.51 3.66
N PHE A 92 -9.65 12.51 4.26
CA PHE A 92 -9.87 13.92 3.95
C PHE A 92 -8.53 14.60 3.76
N ALA A 93 -8.35 15.32 2.67
CA ALA A 93 -7.17 16.12 2.38
C ALA A 93 -7.54 17.59 2.20
N ASN A 94 -6.61 18.47 2.58
CA ASN A 94 -6.76 19.91 2.37
C ASN A 94 -5.41 20.59 2.17
N GLY A 95 -5.41 21.67 1.37
CA GLY A 95 -4.27 22.54 1.22
C GLY A 95 -4.06 23.42 2.46
N ILE A 96 -2.82 23.62 2.85
CA ILE A 96 -2.43 24.60 3.89
C ILE A 96 -2.04 25.93 3.21
N ASN A 97 -1.28 25.83 2.15
CA ASN A 97 -0.81 26.94 1.32
C ASN A 97 -0.45 26.42 -0.08
N ASP A 98 0.15 27.25 -0.93
CA ASP A 98 0.48 26.91 -2.31
C ASP A 98 1.48 25.75 -2.46
N ARG A 99 2.20 25.40 -1.38
CA ARG A 99 3.28 24.41 -1.40
C ARG A 99 3.07 23.26 -0.41
N SER A 100 2.03 23.29 0.41
CA SER A 100 1.84 22.31 1.49
C SER A 100 0.41 21.85 1.56
N ALA A 101 0.24 20.57 1.84
CA ALA A 101 -1.04 19.94 2.08
C ALA A 101 -0.96 18.98 3.27
N TYR A 102 -2.10 18.73 3.90
CA TYR A 102 -2.27 17.71 4.92
C TYR A 102 -3.45 16.81 4.59
N ALA A 103 -3.45 15.64 5.14
CA ALA A 103 -4.61 14.75 5.11
C ALA A 103 -4.73 13.98 6.42
N VAL A 104 -5.93 13.51 6.69
CA VAL A 104 -6.22 12.57 7.79
C VAL A 104 -7.02 11.41 7.23
N GLY A 105 -6.82 10.22 7.79
CA GLY A 105 -7.52 9.03 7.32
C GLY A 105 -7.68 7.98 8.38
N ILE A 106 -8.62 7.09 8.12
CA ILE A 106 -8.85 5.86 8.88
C ILE A 106 -8.91 4.70 7.91
N GLN A 107 -8.31 3.59 8.29
CA GLN A 107 -8.39 2.30 7.59
C GLN A 107 -8.84 1.23 8.58
N TYR A 108 -9.71 0.35 8.13
CA TYR A 108 -10.23 -0.80 8.85
C TYR A 108 -10.00 -2.06 8.04
N PHE A 109 -9.44 -3.09 8.65
CA PHE A 109 -9.33 -4.43 8.09
C PHE A 109 -10.03 -5.43 9.00
N GLY A 110 -11.09 -6.06 8.51
CA GLY A 110 -11.84 -7.09 9.20
C GLY A 110 -11.55 -8.46 8.59
N TYR A 111 -11.20 -9.43 9.42
CA TYR A 111 -10.86 -10.79 8.97
C TYR A 111 -12.08 -11.71 8.86
N GLY A 112 -13.29 -11.19 9.11
CA GLY A 112 -14.50 -11.98 9.16
C GLY A 112 -14.69 -12.69 10.50
N SER A 113 -15.62 -13.63 10.57
CA SER A 113 -15.88 -14.42 11.76
C SER A 113 -15.10 -15.74 11.69
N ILE A 114 -14.31 -16.01 12.70
CA ILE A 114 -13.48 -17.22 12.86
C ILE A 114 -14.04 -18.03 14.01
N ARG A 115 -14.13 -19.36 13.83
CA ARG A 115 -14.52 -20.27 14.91
C ARG A 115 -13.35 -20.47 15.86
N GLY A 116 -13.59 -20.22 17.14
CA GLY A 116 -12.66 -20.56 18.21
C GLY A 116 -12.80 -22.03 18.60
N ALA A 117 -11.68 -22.63 19.01
CA ALA A 117 -11.65 -23.94 19.65
C ALA A 117 -10.64 -23.93 20.81
N ASP A 118 -10.94 -24.70 21.86
CA ASP A 118 -10.00 -24.94 22.96
C ASP A 118 -8.88 -25.95 22.55
N ALA A 119 -7.94 -26.19 23.46
CA ALA A 119 -6.83 -27.12 23.20
C ALA A 119 -7.29 -28.58 22.97
N GLU A 120 -8.47 -28.92 23.45
CA GLU A 120 -9.13 -30.22 23.30
C GLU A 120 -9.96 -30.34 22.02
N GLY A 121 -10.09 -29.22 21.24
CA GLY A 121 -10.83 -29.16 19.97
C GLY A 121 -12.32 -28.86 20.10
N ASN A 122 -12.82 -28.54 21.31
CA ASN A 122 -14.20 -28.13 21.51
C ASN A 122 -14.41 -26.70 21.00
N LEU A 123 -15.53 -26.44 20.35
CA LEU A 123 -15.83 -25.10 19.85
C LEU A 123 -16.16 -24.15 21.01
N THR A 124 -15.41 -23.05 21.10
CA THR A 124 -15.54 -22.03 22.17
C THR A 124 -16.37 -20.81 21.75
N GLY A 125 -16.83 -20.78 20.51
CA GLY A 125 -17.60 -19.65 19.97
C GLY A 125 -17.01 -19.08 18.68
N ASN A 126 -17.38 -17.84 18.34
CA ASN A 126 -16.84 -17.13 17.18
C ASN A 126 -16.21 -15.81 17.66
N PHE A 127 -15.09 -15.46 17.08
CA PHE A 127 -14.47 -14.15 17.25
C PHE A 127 -14.21 -13.48 15.90
N SER A 128 -14.05 -12.17 15.89
CA SER A 128 -13.88 -11.37 14.66
C SER A 128 -12.64 -10.49 14.78
N PRO A 129 -11.48 -10.97 14.34
CA PRO A 129 -10.25 -10.20 14.36
C PRO A 129 -10.37 -8.94 13.52
N LYS A 130 -9.72 -7.87 13.95
CA LYS A 130 -9.73 -6.59 13.24
C LYS A 130 -8.47 -5.78 13.51
N ASP A 131 -8.09 -5.02 12.50
CA ASP A 131 -7.05 -4.00 12.56
C ASP A 131 -7.64 -2.65 12.18
N VAL A 132 -7.17 -1.60 12.85
CA VAL A 132 -7.54 -0.21 12.56
C VAL A 132 -6.28 0.64 12.51
N ALA A 133 -6.17 1.49 11.52
CA ALA A 133 -5.11 2.50 11.44
C ALA A 133 -5.73 3.90 11.34
N PHE A 134 -5.31 4.81 12.23
CA PHE A 134 -5.53 6.23 12.10
C PHE A 134 -4.25 6.86 11.58
N SER A 135 -4.34 7.64 10.51
CA SER A 135 -3.17 8.20 9.84
C SER A 135 -3.31 9.71 9.63
N GLY A 136 -2.24 10.43 9.92
CA GLY A 136 -2.07 11.84 9.55
C GLY A 136 -0.96 11.94 8.51
N PHE A 137 -1.16 12.74 7.47
CA PHE A 137 -0.25 12.93 6.36
C PHE A 137 0.10 14.42 6.23
N TYR A 138 1.33 14.69 5.86
CA TYR A 138 1.81 16.00 5.50
C TYR A 138 2.74 15.93 4.32
N ALA A 139 2.59 16.83 3.35
CA ALA A 139 3.50 16.96 2.23
C ALA A 139 3.84 18.43 1.94
N HIS A 140 5.04 18.63 1.39
CA HIS A 140 5.57 19.95 1.09
C HIS A 140 6.37 19.92 -0.22
N ASP A 141 6.11 20.89 -1.11
CA ASP A 141 6.90 21.13 -2.31
C ASP A 141 8.23 21.78 -1.94
N ILE A 142 9.31 21.00 -1.98
CA ILE A 142 10.66 21.42 -1.55
C ILE A 142 11.21 22.44 -2.54
N GLY A 143 10.94 22.27 -3.83
CA GLY A 143 11.32 23.17 -4.92
C GLY A 143 11.56 22.42 -6.23
N GLY A 144 11.42 23.14 -7.36
CA GLY A 144 11.44 22.53 -8.69
C GLY A 144 10.33 21.48 -8.82
N TYR A 145 10.72 20.25 -9.14
CA TYR A 145 9.81 19.12 -9.32
C TYR A 145 9.78 18.18 -8.10
N TRP A 146 10.32 18.57 -6.95
CA TRP A 146 10.48 17.72 -5.79
C TRP A 146 9.44 18.01 -4.70
N ARG A 147 8.79 16.96 -4.21
CA ARG A 147 7.86 16.99 -3.08
C ARG A 147 8.31 15.98 -2.02
N GLY A 148 8.41 16.42 -0.76
CA GLY A 148 8.61 15.57 0.40
C GLY A 148 7.29 15.28 1.08
N GLY A 149 7.14 14.09 1.66
CA GLY A 149 5.96 13.69 2.39
C GLY A 149 6.28 12.84 3.60
N ALA A 150 5.44 12.94 4.62
CA ALA A 150 5.49 12.10 5.82
C ALA A 150 4.08 11.68 6.22
N ALA A 151 3.98 10.48 6.80
CA ALA A 151 2.76 9.99 7.44
C ALA A 151 3.07 9.50 8.85
N LEU A 152 2.16 9.74 9.79
CA LEU A 152 2.17 9.17 11.13
C LEU A 152 0.93 8.30 11.28
N LYS A 153 1.13 7.05 11.72
CA LYS A 153 0.09 6.03 11.80
C LYS A 153 -0.03 5.51 13.23
N PHE A 154 -1.23 5.47 13.76
CA PHE A 154 -1.59 4.84 15.03
C PHE A 154 -2.38 3.58 14.73
N LEU A 155 -1.85 2.43 15.14
CA LEU A 155 -2.34 1.11 14.78
C LEU A 155 -2.93 0.43 16.01
N TYR A 156 -4.16 -0.04 15.87
CA TYR A 156 -4.83 -0.84 16.88
C TYR A 156 -5.26 -2.17 16.27
N SER A 157 -4.90 -3.27 16.93
CA SER A 157 -5.27 -4.62 16.54
C SER A 157 -5.97 -5.33 17.68
N ALA A 158 -7.05 -6.05 17.36
CA ALA A 158 -7.80 -6.85 18.33
C ALA A 158 -8.08 -8.23 17.74
N TYR A 159 -7.56 -9.27 18.42
CA TYR A 159 -7.69 -10.68 18.03
C TYR A 159 -8.17 -11.46 19.24
N ASP A 160 -9.46 -11.84 19.24
CA ASP A 160 -10.13 -12.48 20.34
C ASP A 160 -9.99 -11.65 21.65
N GLU A 161 -9.37 -12.19 22.67
CA GLU A 161 -9.11 -11.52 23.96
C GLU A 161 -7.86 -10.64 23.95
N TYR A 162 -7.05 -10.71 22.90
CA TYR A 162 -5.78 -9.99 22.80
C TYR A 162 -5.91 -8.69 22.02
N SER A 163 -5.20 -7.67 22.48
CA SER A 163 -5.11 -6.41 21.75
C SER A 163 -3.70 -5.84 21.79
N ALA A 164 -3.29 -5.23 20.69
CA ALA A 164 -2.01 -4.57 20.56
C ALA A 164 -2.17 -3.15 20.03
N PHE A 165 -1.17 -2.31 20.30
CA PHE A 165 -1.06 -0.96 19.79
C PHE A 165 0.34 -0.72 19.26
N ALA A 166 0.43 -0.09 18.08
CA ALA A 166 1.70 0.25 17.48
C ALA A 166 1.66 1.65 16.87
N ILE A 167 2.84 2.23 16.68
CA ILE A 167 3.03 3.51 16.01
C ILE A 167 4.00 3.29 14.84
N ALA A 168 3.65 3.82 13.68
CA ALA A 168 4.47 3.75 12.49
C ALA A 168 4.58 5.12 11.79
N THR A 169 5.64 5.33 11.05
CA THR A 169 5.87 6.52 10.25
C THR A 169 6.31 6.11 8.84
N ASP A 170 5.79 6.80 7.83
CA ASP A 170 6.31 6.73 6.47
C ASP A 170 7.02 8.02 6.13
N LEU A 171 8.14 7.91 5.43
CA LEU A 171 8.88 9.05 4.88
C LEU A 171 9.03 8.86 3.37
N ALA A 172 8.77 9.90 2.61
CA ALA A 172 8.77 9.79 1.16
C ALA A 172 9.29 11.05 0.48
N VAL A 173 9.85 10.84 -0.70
CA VAL A 173 10.19 11.89 -1.64
C VAL A 173 9.68 11.49 -3.02
N ASN A 174 9.07 12.42 -3.73
CA ASN A 174 8.64 12.27 -5.12
C ASN A 174 9.26 13.37 -5.98
N TYR A 175 9.78 12.98 -7.13
CA TYR A 175 10.12 13.86 -8.24
C TYR A 175 9.04 13.70 -9.31
N TYR A 176 8.41 14.78 -9.74
CA TYR A 176 7.44 14.76 -10.83
C TYR A 176 7.67 15.90 -11.80
N ASN A 177 7.98 15.54 -13.04
CA ASN A 177 8.08 16.50 -14.16
C ASN A 177 6.81 16.38 -15.03
N PRO A 178 5.88 17.36 -14.97
CA PRO A 178 4.62 17.30 -15.70
C PRO A 178 4.79 17.40 -17.22
N ASP A 179 5.85 18.07 -17.72
CA ASP A 179 6.08 18.22 -19.17
C ASP A 179 6.42 16.88 -19.84
N LYS A 180 7.00 15.94 -19.08
CA LYS A 180 7.40 14.61 -19.54
C LYS A 180 6.50 13.51 -18.97
N ASP A 181 5.54 13.87 -18.12
CA ASP A 181 4.78 12.94 -17.26
C ASP A 181 5.68 11.85 -16.67
N LEU A 182 6.82 12.31 -16.10
CA LEU A 182 7.86 11.48 -15.52
C LEU A 182 7.88 11.64 -14.02
N SER A 183 7.72 10.54 -13.32
CA SER A 183 7.76 10.50 -11.86
C SER A 183 8.76 9.47 -11.34
N PHE A 184 9.51 9.85 -10.30
CA PHE A 184 10.32 8.96 -9.48
C PHE A 184 9.95 9.13 -8.01
N SER A 185 9.81 8.02 -7.31
CA SER A 185 9.49 8.02 -5.88
C SER A 185 10.46 7.15 -5.10
N PHE A 186 10.78 7.61 -3.89
CA PHE A 186 11.45 6.84 -2.85
C PHE A 186 10.61 6.90 -1.58
N VAL A 187 10.33 5.75 -0.99
CA VAL A 187 9.52 5.63 0.23
C VAL A 187 10.21 4.69 1.21
N VAL A 188 10.29 5.12 2.46
CA VAL A 188 10.57 4.25 3.61
C VAL A 188 9.27 4.13 4.38
N ALA A 189 8.67 2.95 4.33
CA ALA A 189 7.33 2.70 4.85
C ALA A 189 7.37 1.97 6.19
N ASN A 190 6.39 2.28 7.05
CA ASN A 190 6.08 1.57 8.29
C ASN A 190 7.25 1.52 9.29
N LEU A 191 8.09 2.58 9.33
CA LEU A 191 9.11 2.73 10.36
C LEU A 191 8.44 2.89 11.73
N GLY A 192 8.65 1.94 12.64
CA GLY A 192 8.03 2.01 13.97
C GLY A 192 8.07 0.70 14.72
N GLY A 193 7.18 0.58 15.70
CA GLY A 193 7.10 -0.61 16.54
C GLY A 193 5.82 -0.65 17.38
N GLN A 194 5.63 -1.79 18.04
CA GLN A 194 4.56 -1.96 19.00
C GLN A 194 4.85 -1.18 20.29
N VAL A 195 3.84 -0.49 20.80
CA VAL A 195 3.82 0.14 22.13
C VAL A 195 3.18 -0.80 23.14
N LYS A 196 2.11 -1.48 22.74
CA LYS A 196 1.46 -2.55 23.50
C LYS A 196 1.48 -3.82 22.65
N ARG A 197 2.04 -4.90 23.18
CA ARG A 197 2.12 -6.23 22.54
C ARG A 197 0.88 -7.08 22.83
N PHE A 198 0.64 -8.07 21.99
CA PHE A 198 -0.44 -9.05 22.19
C PHE A 198 -0.16 -9.98 23.37
N THR A 199 1.08 -10.50 23.40
CA THR A 199 1.56 -11.47 24.39
C THR A 199 2.91 -11.00 24.96
N ASP A 200 3.80 -11.93 25.29
CA ASP A 200 5.10 -11.63 25.90
C ASP A 200 6.17 -11.15 24.91
N SER A 201 5.95 -11.29 23.61
CA SER A 201 6.91 -10.87 22.58
C SER A 201 6.40 -9.70 21.75
N TYR A 202 7.31 -8.86 21.25
CA TYR A 202 7.00 -7.79 20.30
C TYR A 202 6.96 -8.35 18.88
N ASP A 203 5.89 -8.06 18.16
CA ASP A 203 5.80 -8.30 16.73
C ASP A 203 6.42 -7.16 15.95
N ARG A 204 6.96 -7.47 14.77
CA ARG A 204 7.57 -6.47 13.88
C ARG A 204 6.52 -5.87 12.96
N LEU A 205 6.67 -4.59 12.70
CA LEU A 205 5.95 -3.94 11.60
C LEU A 205 6.57 -4.33 10.25
N PRO A 206 5.79 -4.27 9.15
CA PRO A 206 6.27 -4.56 7.80
C PRO A 206 7.07 -3.36 7.26
N ILE A 207 8.23 -3.08 7.87
CA ILE A 207 9.12 -2.01 7.43
C ILE A 207 9.63 -2.34 6.04
N ASP A 208 9.52 -1.38 5.11
CA ASP A 208 9.89 -1.58 3.71
C ASP A 208 10.54 -0.33 3.12
N VAL A 209 11.48 -0.54 2.19
CA VAL A 209 12.04 0.48 1.32
C VAL A 209 11.52 0.22 -0.09
N ARG A 210 11.01 1.27 -0.73
CA ARG A 210 10.36 1.19 -2.03
C ARG A 210 10.92 2.24 -2.98
N LEU A 211 11.07 1.86 -4.25
CA LEU A 211 11.41 2.74 -5.36
C LEU A 211 10.31 2.65 -6.42
N GLY A 212 9.89 3.78 -6.96
CA GLY A 212 8.88 3.84 -8.00
C GLY A 212 9.34 4.68 -9.18
N TRP A 213 8.98 4.22 -10.37
CA TRP A 213 9.13 4.96 -11.61
C TRP A 213 7.84 4.87 -12.41
N THR A 214 7.40 6.01 -12.94
CA THR A 214 6.24 6.09 -13.85
C THR A 214 6.57 7.08 -14.94
N GLN A 215 6.26 6.74 -16.18
CA GLN A 215 6.48 7.62 -17.33
C GLN A 215 5.49 7.36 -18.45
N SER A 216 5.03 8.44 -19.10
CA SER A 216 4.35 8.41 -20.39
C SER A 216 5.36 8.48 -21.54
N PHE A 217 5.06 7.84 -22.67
CA PHE A 217 5.91 7.85 -23.84
C PHE A 217 5.23 8.50 -25.04
N GLY A 218 5.75 9.67 -25.44
CA GLY A 218 5.28 10.42 -26.60
C GLY A 218 3.83 10.89 -26.46
N SER A 219 3.07 10.79 -27.54
CA SER A 219 1.66 11.17 -27.62
C SER A 219 0.68 10.02 -27.30
N LEU A 220 1.18 8.86 -26.90
CA LEU A 220 0.33 7.73 -26.56
C LEU A 220 -0.31 7.96 -25.18
N PRO A 221 -1.61 7.68 -25.04
CA PRO A 221 -2.30 7.79 -23.75
C PRO A 221 -1.97 6.61 -22.83
N VAL A 222 -0.69 6.27 -22.71
CA VAL A 222 -0.21 5.10 -21.95
C VAL A 222 0.94 5.51 -21.05
N ARG A 223 0.83 5.20 -19.76
CA ARG A 223 1.89 5.33 -18.77
C ARG A 223 2.37 3.93 -18.38
N PHE A 224 3.68 3.79 -18.28
CA PHE A 224 4.31 2.58 -17.73
C PHE A 224 4.84 2.87 -16.35
N SER A 225 4.71 1.91 -15.45
CA SER A 225 5.25 2.01 -14.10
C SER A 225 6.00 0.76 -13.68
N ILE A 226 7.04 0.97 -12.89
CA ILE A 226 7.78 -0.11 -12.20
C ILE A 226 7.91 0.30 -10.74
N THR A 227 7.49 -0.58 -9.84
CA THR A 227 7.68 -0.40 -8.40
C THR A 227 8.57 -1.53 -7.89
N ALA A 228 9.70 -1.15 -7.29
CA ALA A 228 10.53 -2.07 -6.53
C ALA A 228 10.17 -1.98 -5.05
N TRP A 229 10.00 -3.12 -4.39
CA TRP A 229 9.51 -3.24 -3.02
C TRP A 229 10.15 -4.41 -2.27
N ASN A 230 9.91 -4.52 -0.96
CA ASN A 230 10.56 -5.48 -0.06
C ASN A 230 12.10 -5.36 -0.07
N LEU A 231 12.64 -4.17 -0.32
CA LEU A 231 14.09 -3.95 -0.45
C LEU A 231 14.83 -4.07 0.88
N THR A 232 14.13 -4.08 2.00
CA THR A 232 14.68 -4.38 3.35
C THR A 232 14.99 -5.86 3.55
N LYS A 233 14.38 -6.76 2.76
CA LYS A 233 14.57 -8.21 2.83
C LYS A 233 14.84 -8.76 1.43
N TRP A 234 16.13 -8.84 1.05
CA TRP A 234 16.50 -9.26 -0.31
C TRP A 234 16.11 -10.71 -0.65
N ASN A 235 16.24 -11.65 0.27
CA ASN A 235 15.92 -13.04 0.01
C ASN A 235 14.43 -13.30 0.18
N LEU A 236 13.74 -13.57 -0.92
CA LEU A 236 12.31 -13.92 -0.98
C LEU A 236 12.14 -15.32 -1.59
N PRO A 237 12.52 -16.40 -0.89
CA PRO A 237 12.35 -17.76 -1.40
C PRO A 237 10.86 -18.11 -1.49
N TYR A 238 10.52 -19.04 -2.41
CA TYR A 238 9.15 -19.56 -2.52
C TYR A 238 9.19 -21.06 -2.84
N TYR A 239 8.08 -21.72 -2.54
CA TYR A 239 7.90 -23.13 -2.86
C TYR A 239 7.10 -23.25 -4.17
N GLU A 240 7.63 -24.01 -5.11
CA GLU A 240 6.90 -24.40 -6.29
C GLU A 240 6.34 -25.81 -6.06
N ALA A 241 5.00 -25.94 -6.08
CA ALA A 241 4.38 -27.24 -6.02
C ALA A 241 4.68 -28.00 -7.31
N GLY A 242 5.11 -29.24 -7.18
CA GLY A 242 5.17 -30.17 -8.29
C GLY A 242 3.77 -30.49 -8.85
N ASP A 243 3.71 -31.40 -9.76
CA ASP A 243 2.49 -31.89 -10.42
C ASP A 243 1.56 -32.74 -9.51
N GLY A 244 1.79 -32.72 -8.20
CA GLY A 244 1.11 -33.52 -7.18
C GLY A 244 1.79 -34.85 -6.89
N THR A 245 2.85 -35.21 -7.62
CA THR A 245 3.64 -36.42 -7.42
C THR A 245 4.99 -36.19 -6.77
N GLN A 246 5.40 -34.89 -6.65
CA GLN A 246 6.66 -34.47 -6.07
C GLN A 246 6.43 -33.51 -4.91
N ASP A 247 7.33 -33.53 -3.93
CA ASP A 247 7.35 -32.57 -2.82
C ASP A 247 7.61 -31.16 -3.35
N PRO A 248 7.06 -30.10 -2.70
CA PRO A 248 7.28 -28.73 -3.08
C PRO A 248 8.78 -28.36 -3.06
N GLU A 249 9.29 -27.87 -4.19
CA GLU A 249 10.69 -27.49 -4.33
C GLU A 249 10.93 -26.03 -3.95
N LEU A 250 11.93 -25.80 -3.08
CA LEU A 250 12.33 -24.45 -2.68
C LEU A 250 13.16 -23.77 -3.78
N LYS A 251 12.61 -22.73 -4.40
CA LYS A 251 13.27 -21.96 -5.46
C LYS A 251 14.00 -20.74 -4.85
N LYS A 252 15.31 -20.61 -5.21
CA LYS A 252 16.22 -19.54 -4.74
C LYS A 252 17.02 -18.88 -5.87
N SER A 253 16.52 -18.92 -7.11
CA SER A 253 17.23 -18.31 -8.25
C SER A 253 17.36 -16.79 -8.08
N PHE A 254 18.53 -16.21 -8.42
CA PHE A 254 18.75 -14.76 -8.38
C PHE A 254 17.77 -14.01 -9.27
N ALA A 255 17.56 -14.47 -10.50
CA ALA A 255 16.63 -13.82 -11.43
C ALA A 255 15.18 -13.85 -10.90
N SER A 256 14.74 -15.03 -10.42
CA SER A 256 13.40 -15.14 -9.80
C SER A 256 13.28 -14.23 -8.58
N ASN A 257 14.30 -14.16 -7.72
CA ASN A 257 14.31 -13.29 -6.55
C ASN A 257 14.22 -11.82 -6.96
N LEU A 258 14.99 -11.36 -7.96
CA LEU A 258 14.93 -10.00 -8.49
C LEU A 258 13.51 -9.66 -8.98
N PHE A 259 12.88 -10.51 -9.79
CA PHE A 259 11.54 -10.27 -10.29
C PHE A 259 10.47 -10.26 -9.18
N ARG A 260 10.70 -10.94 -8.06
CA ARG A 260 9.81 -10.89 -6.88
C ARG A 260 9.82 -9.55 -6.15
N HIS A 261 10.85 -8.74 -6.39
CA HIS A 261 10.91 -7.34 -5.91
C HIS A 261 10.27 -6.36 -6.88
N LEU A 262 9.88 -6.76 -8.07
CA LEU A 262 9.37 -5.86 -9.11
C LEU A 262 7.88 -6.06 -9.36
N ILE A 263 7.18 -4.95 -9.45
CA ILE A 263 5.78 -4.88 -9.88
C ILE A 263 5.75 -4.00 -11.13
N PHE A 264 5.10 -4.50 -12.16
CA PHE A 264 4.95 -3.81 -13.45
C PHE A 264 3.51 -3.34 -13.61
N GLY A 265 3.35 -2.11 -14.08
CA GLY A 265 2.04 -1.53 -14.32
C GLY A 265 1.96 -0.80 -15.65
N VAL A 266 0.80 -0.86 -16.27
CA VAL A 266 0.42 -0.09 -17.45
C VAL A 266 -0.88 0.62 -17.15
N ASP A 267 -0.92 1.91 -17.37
CA ASP A 267 -2.10 2.75 -17.20
C ASP A 267 -2.46 3.38 -18.53
N PHE A 268 -3.61 3.04 -19.07
CA PHE A 268 -4.18 3.61 -20.28
C PHE A 268 -5.10 4.78 -19.90
N VAL A 269 -4.70 6.00 -20.26
CA VAL A 269 -5.35 7.28 -19.90
C VAL A 269 -5.82 8.00 -21.16
N PRO A 270 -6.89 7.54 -21.82
CA PRO A 270 -7.37 8.15 -23.06
C PRO A 270 -7.92 9.57 -22.87
N SER A 271 -8.28 9.92 -21.65
CA SER A 271 -8.71 11.26 -21.26
C SER A 271 -8.38 11.54 -19.80
N SER A 272 -8.42 12.79 -19.38
CA SER A 272 -8.26 13.19 -17.97
C SER A 272 -9.30 12.57 -17.03
N ASN A 273 -10.37 12.02 -17.57
CA ASN A 273 -11.49 11.48 -16.79
C ASN A 273 -11.54 9.95 -16.75
N LEU A 274 -10.78 9.27 -17.60
CA LEU A 274 -10.80 7.80 -17.70
C LEU A 274 -9.40 7.25 -17.64
N SER A 275 -9.18 6.30 -16.74
CA SER A 275 -7.96 5.52 -16.60
C SER A 275 -8.33 4.04 -16.53
N ILE A 276 -7.59 3.20 -17.24
CA ILE A 276 -7.70 1.73 -17.20
C ILE A 276 -6.31 1.20 -16.90
N THR A 277 -6.17 0.50 -15.79
CA THR A 277 -4.90 0.01 -15.27
C THR A 277 -4.79 -1.51 -15.44
N LEU A 278 -3.61 -1.97 -15.78
CA LEU A 278 -3.23 -3.39 -15.79
C LEU A 278 -1.91 -3.54 -15.06
N GLY A 279 -1.86 -4.42 -14.09
CA GLY A 279 -0.69 -4.67 -13.28
C GLY A 279 -0.27 -6.13 -13.26
N TYR A 280 1.02 -6.36 -13.01
CA TYR A 280 1.59 -7.69 -12.85
C TYR A 280 2.58 -7.72 -11.69
N ASN A 281 2.32 -8.60 -10.72
CA ASN A 281 3.13 -8.84 -9.55
C ASN A 281 3.64 -10.29 -9.56
N TYR A 282 4.93 -10.44 -9.89
CA TYR A 282 5.55 -11.76 -9.98
C TYR A 282 5.62 -12.48 -8.62
N LYS A 283 5.77 -11.72 -7.52
CA LYS A 283 5.75 -12.30 -6.17
C LYS A 283 4.39 -12.95 -5.86
N THR A 284 3.28 -12.24 -6.11
CA THR A 284 1.92 -12.80 -5.91
C THR A 284 1.73 -14.08 -6.73
N ARG A 285 2.20 -14.09 -8.00
CA ARG A 285 2.12 -15.28 -8.84
C ARG A 285 2.90 -16.45 -8.27
N THR A 286 4.10 -16.22 -7.76
CA THR A 286 4.97 -17.29 -7.25
C THR A 286 4.57 -17.74 -5.85
N ASP A 287 4.07 -16.86 -4.98
CA ASP A 287 3.54 -17.24 -3.66
C ASP A 287 2.33 -18.18 -3.79
N MET A 288 1.55 -18.04 -4.86
CA MET A 288 0.42 -18.93 -5.14
C MET A 288 0.81 -20.23 -5.86
N SER A 289 2.08 -20.45 -6.19
CA SER A 289 2.52 -21.64 -6.91
C SER A 289 2.44 -22.94 -6.09
N ALA A 290 2.45 -22.86 -4.78
CA ALA A 290 2.25 -23.98 -3.86
C ALA A 290 0.79 -24.44 -3.76
N TYR A 291 -0.15 -23.71 -4.36
CA TYR A 291 -1.59 -23.97 -4.32
C TYR A 291 -2.17 -24.03 -5.74
N GLN A 292 -3.47 -24.26 -5.85
CA GLN A 292 -4.19 -24.17 -7.14
C GLN A 292 -4.25 -22.70 -7.61
N ARG A 293 -3.18 -22.23 -8.24
CA ARG A 293 -3.14 -20.86 -8.77
C ARG A 293 -4.10 -20.67 -9.94
N SER A 294 -4.73 -19.51 -10.00
CA SER A 294 -5.46 -19.06 -11.18
C SER A 294 -4.49 -18.74 -12.34
N PHE A 295 -4.95 -18.84 -13.58
CA PHE A 295 -4.24 -18.27 -14.73
C PHE A 295 -3.96 -16.78 -14.53
N LEU A 296 -4.90 -16.05 -13.93
CA LEU A 296 -4.80 -14.61 -13.62
C LEU A 296 -3.95 -14.30 -12.37
N SER A 297 -3.42 -15.30 -11.67
CA SER A 297 -2.58 -15.07 -10.49
C SER A 297 -1.41 -14.14 -10.81
N GLY A 298 -1.26 -13.09 -10.02
CA GLY A 298 -0.29 -12.01 -10.21
C GLY A 298 -0.77 -10.87 -11.11
N PHE A 299 -1.84 -11.05 -11.89
CA PHE A 299 -2.44 -9.97 -12.66
C PHE A 299 -3.51 -9.24 -11.86
N THR A 300 -3.59 -7.93 -12.08
CA THR A 300 -4.62 -7.04 -11.55
C THR A 300 -5.13 -6.14 -12.66
N ILE A 301 -6.39 -5.78 -12.60
CA ILE A 301 -6.99 -4.81 -13.53
C ILE A 301 -7.80 -3.80 -12.73
N GLY A 302 -7.78 -2.55 -13.16
CA GLY A 302 -8.56 -1.48 -12.57
C GLY A 302 -9.10 -0.52 -13.63
N ALA A 303 -10.15 0.18 -13.27
CA ALA A 303 -10.68 1.28 -14.06
C ALA A 303 -11.16 2.39 -13.13
N SER A 304 -10.86 3.63 -13.48
CA SER A 304 -11.30 4.82 -12.77
C SER A 304 -11.94 5.80 -13.74
N LEU A 305 -13.08 6.34 -13.34
CA LEU A 305 -13.87 7.29 -14.14
C LEU A 305 -14.22 8.51 -13.26
N LYS A 306 -13.89 9.70 -13.73
CA LYS A 306 -14.32 10.97 -13.11
C LYS A 306 -15.52 11.52 -13.86
N VAL A 307 -16.65 11.60 -13.20
CA VAL A 307 -17.91 12.16 -13.74
C VAL A 307 -18.21 13.44 -12.98
N LYS A 308 -18.01 14.58 -13.64
CA LYS A 308 -18.14 15.90 -13.00
C LYS A 308 -17.27 15.99 -11.73
N MET A 309 -17.90 16.01 -10.56
CA MET A 309 -17.27 16.17 -9.25
C MET A 309 -16.90 14.86 -8.57
N VAL A 310 -17.34 13.72 -9.11
CA VAL A 310 -17.20 12.41 -8.46
C VAL A 310 -16.26 11.51 -9.26
N GLY A 311 -15.23 11.03 -8.63
CA GLY A 311 -14.38 9.96 -9.13
C GLY A 311 -14.86 8.62 -8.58
N ILE A 312 -15.04 7.65 -9.48
CA ILE A 312 -15.46 6.28 -9.15
C ILE A 312 -14.41 5.34 -9.72
N GLY A 313 -13.97 4.38 -8.92
CA GLY A 313 -13.02 3.37 -9.36
C GLY A 313 -13.45 1.96 -8.96
N ILE A 314 -13.06 1.00 -9.79
CA ILE A 314 -13.21 -0.43 -9.52
C ILE A 314 -11.92 -1.15 -9.91
N ALA A 315 -11.49 -2.11 -9.11
CA ALA A 315 -10.38 -2.99 -9.48
C ALA A 315 -10.66 -4.44 -9.07
N PHE A 316 -10.03 -5.35 -9.79
CA PHE A 316 -10.19 -6.78 -9.65
C PHE A 316 -8.84 -7.49 -9.69
N ALA A 317 -8.71 -8.54 -8.87
CA ALA A 317 -7.64 -9.51 -8.97
C ALA A 317 -8.15 -10.91 -8.58
N GLN A 318 -7.54 -11.94 -9.14
CA GLN A 318 -7.80 -13.32 -8.80
C GLN A 318 -6.48 -14.04 -8.49
N PRO A 319 -5.92 -13.84 -7.29
CA PRO A 319 -4.65 -14.45 -6.93
C PRO A 319 -4.71 -15.98 -6.86
N HIS A 320 -5.87 -16.55 -6.50
CA HIS A 320 -6.11 -17.99 -6.36
C HIS A 320 -7.38 -18.40 -7.10
N SER A 321 -7.48 -19.66 -7.57
CA SER A 321 -8.64 -20.16 -8.31
C SER A 321 -9.97 -20.05 -7.55
N GLY A 322 -9.92 -20.18 -6.23
CA GLY A 322 -11.09 -20.06 -5.33
C GLY A 322 -11.24 -18.70 -4.64
N ALA A 323 -10.43 -17.69 -4.98
CA ALA A 323 -10.45 -16.40 -4.28
C ALA A 323 -10.27 -15.23 -5.24
N SER A 324 -11.27 -14.38 -5.30
CA SER A 324 -11.26 -13.12 -6.06
C SER A 324 -11.35 -11.95 -5.09
N THR A 325 -10.74 -10.85 -5.47
CA THR A 325 -10.77 -9.59 -4.73
C THR A 325 -11.38 -8.50 -5.61
N PHE A 326 -12.23 -7.68 -5.00
CA PHE A 326 -12.87 -6.54 -5.65
C PHE A 326 -12.63 -5.30 -4.80
N MET A 327 -12.17 -4.24 -5.42
CA MET A 327 -11.95 -2.96 -4.77
C MET A 327 -12.78 -1.87 -5.43
N PHE A 328 -13.33 -0.99 -4.62
CA PHE A 328 -14.12 0.15 -5.02
C PHE A 328 -13.56 1.42 -4.37
N ASN A 329 -13.46 2.49 -5.15
CA ASN A 329 -13.15 3.83 -4.67
C ASN A 329 -14.24 4.82 -5.04
N LEU A 330 -14.43 5.76 -4.14
CA LEU A 330 -15.18 6.98 -4.38
C LEU A 330 -14.30 8.15 -3.95
N SER A 331 -14.17 9.17 -4.79
CA SER A 331 -13.48 10.40 -4.45
C SER A 331 -14.27 11.62 -4.92
N THR A 332 -14.18 12.71 -4.18
CA THR A 332 -14.82 13.98 -4.54
C THR A 332 -14.09 15.14 -3.90
N SER A 333 -14.15 16.32 -4.52
CA SER A 333 -13.70 17.57 -3.91
C SER A 333 -14.90 18.42 -3.51
N ILE A 334 -14.91 18.90 -2.26
CA ILE A 334 -15.96 19.80 -1.75
C ILE A 334 -15.98 21.10 -2.55
N ASN A 335 -14.84 21.58 -3.06
CA ASN A 335 -14.76 22.76 -3.91
C ASN A 335 -15.59 22.63 -5.19
N ASP A 336 -15.74 21.43 -5.72
CA ASP A 336 -16.50 21.17 -6.94
C ASP A 336 -18.03 21.31 -6.72
N PHE A 337 -18.51 21.20 -5.46
CA PHE A 337 -19.92 21.42 -5.09
C PHE A 337 -20.23 22.89 -4.80
N LEU A 338 -19.23 23.72 -4.59
CA LEU A 338 -19.38 25.13 -4.25
C LEU A 338 -19.26 26.07 -5.47
N ARG A 339 -18.99 25.51 -6.64
CA ARG A 339 -18.96 26.20 -7.96
C ARG A 339 -20.26 25.96 -8.70
#